data_bcf92258712ff702486eb80f9b6c0533
#
_entry.id   bcf92258712ff702486eb80f9b6c0533
#
_cell.length_a   1.000
_cell.length_b   1.000
_cell.length_c   1.000
_cell.angle_alpha   90.00
_cell.angle_beta   90.00
_cell.angle_gamma   90.00
#
_symmetry.space_group_name_H-M   'P 1'
#
loop_
_entity.id
_entity.type
_entity.pdbx_description
1 polymer ?
#
loop_
_entity_poly.entity_id
_entity_poly.type
_entity_poly.pdbx_seq_one_letter_code
_entity_poly.pdbx_strand_id
1 'polypeptide(L)'
;MRRIWLLPLLAGGGWEGVKLLTFFARRAPPPSPPLLAGEGAKPARFTCVMETKMPTELPPLKRIRWSQIYRIVPSRFPPVGVFDRIANPADLDAVFAIEALTNPRLREEAGALKLVPKEHRISGPGSTPVMAAFTHLNPEGSRFSDGSWGVFYAAHNVATAVEETVYHREQFLAATAEPACEIEMRCYRSSVDNKLHDLRGGWPAAHDPNSYVASVALARELRAAGSNGIAYDSVRHSHGECLAAFYPDVVAPCVQAQHLIYRWDGTRIAQVLEVSELKRPRSDKT
;
A
#
# COMPACT_ATOMS: atom_id res chain seq x y z
N MET A 1 32.15 -11.61 -0.07
CA MET A 1 30.81 -12.16 -0.15
C MET A 1 30.02 -11.73 1.10
N ARG A 2 29.28 -10.64 1.05
CA ARG A 2 28.42 -10.19 2.16
C ARG A 2 27.03 -10.72 1.89
N ARG A 3 26.54 -11.59 2.75
CA ARG A 3 25.15 -12.10 2.71
C ARG A 3 24.22 -10.94 3.09
N ILE A 4 23.51 -10.42 2.10
CA ILE A 4 22.42 -9.48 2.31
C ILE A 4 21.23 -10.31 2.78
N TRP A 5 20.86 -10.14 4.05
CA TRP A 5 19.61 -10.65 4.58
C TRP A 5 18.49 -9.74 4.07
N LEU A 6 17.87 -10.14 2.97
CA LEU A 6 16.58 -9.60 2.56
C LEU A 6 15.51 -10.20 3.47
N LEU A 7 15.05 -9.41 4.42
CA LEU A 7 13.83 -9.72 5.19
C LEU A 7 12.63 -9.80 4.23
N PRO A 8 11.68 -10.71 4.44
CA PRO A 8 10.49 -10.84 3.62
C PRO A 8 9.64 -9.58 3.75
N LEU A 9 9.53 -8.87 2.66
CA LEU A 9 8.62 -7.75 2.48
C LEU A 9 7.21 -8.30 2.31
N LEU A 10 6.42 -8.25 3.37
CA LEU A 10 5.02 -8.63 3.34
C LEU A 10 4.15 -7.46 2.87
N ALA A 11 3.28 -7.77 1.96
CA ALA A 11 2.47 -6.86 1.19
C ALA A 11 1.39 -6.18 2.02
N GLY A 12 1.61 -4.96 2.36
CA GLY A 12 0.56 -4.04 2.76
C GLY A 12 0.62 -2.81 1.87
N GLY A 13 -0.49 -2.36 1.33
CA GLY A 13 -0.52 -1.23 0.42
C GLY A 13 0.13 0.02 1.01
N GLY A 14 1.09 0.54 0.31
CA GLY A 14 1.92 1.63 0.79
C GLY A 14 3.04 1.10 1.70
N TRP A 15 4.25 1.31 1.30
CA TRP A 15 5.50 1.14 2.07
C TRP A 15 5.43 0.13 3.21
N GLU A 16 5.83 -1.06 2.90
CA GLU A 16 6.01 -2.09 3.90
C GLU A 16 7.04 -1.66 4.92
N GLY A 17 6.62 -1.78 6.18
CA GLY A 17 7.49 -1.50 7.30
C GLY A 17 8.73 -2.37 7.26
N VAL A 18 9.76 -1.91 6.58
CA VAL A 18 11.11 -2.27 6.95
C VAL A 18 11.26 -1.70 8.35
N LYS A 19 11.33 -2.56 9.35
CA LYS A 19 11.91 -2.18 10.63
C LYS A 19 13.36 -1.76 10.37
N LEU A 20 13.57 -0.53 9.96
CA LEU A 20 14.80 0.22 10.14
C LEU A 20 14.90 0.59 11.63
N LEU A 21 14.79 -0.42 12.49
CA LEU A 21 15.20 -0.31 13.86
C LEU A 21 16.70 -0.57 13.90
N THR A 22 17.41 0.51 14.26
CA THR A 22 18.82 0.58 14.59
C THR A 22 19.80 0.69 13.42
N PHE A 23 19.85 1.86 12.79
CA PHE A 23 21.11 2.51 12.41
C PHE A 23 20.90 3.98 12.02
N PHE A 24 20.10 4.71 12.78
CA PHE A 24 20.31 6.16 12.89
C PHE A 24 21.07 6.40 14.20
N ALA A 25 22.40 6.26 14.13
CA ALA A 25 23.24 7.00 15.05
C ALA A 25 22.81 8.46 14.92
N ARG A 26 22.26 9.03 16.00
CA ARG A 26 21.92 10.44 16.13
C ARG A 26 23.14 11.26 15.69
N ARG A 27 23.18 11.73 14.47
CA ARG A 27 23.95 12.93 14.15
C ARG A 27 23.22 14.05 14.85
N ALA A 28 23.87 14.59 15.87
CA ALA A 28 23.45 15.83 16.48
C ALA A 28 23.27 16.88 15.38
N PRO A 29 22.22 17.72 15.44
CA PRO A 29 22.08 18.83 14.53
C PRO A 29 23.34 19.72 14.63
N PRO A 30 23.79 20.29 13.53
CA PRO A 30 24.91 21.22 13.56
C PRO A 30 24.58 22.38 14.49
N PRO A 31 25.56 22.92 15.24
CA PRO A 31 25.33 24.04 16.14
C PRO A 31 24.83 25.24 15.34
N SER A 32 23.76 25.85 15.85
CA SER A 32 23.22 27.09 15.29
C SER A 32 24.29 28.20 15.27
N PRO A 33 24.38 28.98 14.20
CA PRO A 33 25.31 30.12 14.17
C PRO A 33 24.92 31.17 15.25
N PRO A 34 25.90 31.90 15.82
CA PRO A 34 25.64 32.84 16.87
C PRO A 34 24.75 34.00 16.37
N LEU A 35 23.74 34.32 17.17
CA LEU A 35 22.87 35.48 16.98
C LEU A 35 23.72 36.77 17.06
N LEU A 36 23.90 37.44 15.92
CA LEU A 36 24.34 38.85 15.90
C LEU A 36 23.16 39.69 16.31
N ALA A 37 23.33 40.41 17.42
CA ALA A 37 22.42 41.46 17.87
C ALA A 37 22.45 42.59 16.85
N GLY A 38 21.31 42.87 16.23
CA GLY A 38 21.09 44.01 15.32
C GLY A 38 19.68 44.52 15.50
N GLU A 39 19.59 45.77 15.82
CA GLU A 39 18.45 46.57 16.22
C GLU A 39 17.26 46.57 15.23
N GLY A 40 16.04 46.55 15.79
CA GLY A 40 14.92 47.36 15.30
C GLY A 40 14.31 46.99 13.94
N ALA A 41 13.62 45.83 13.82
CA ALA A 41 12.67 45.65 12.75
C ALA A 41 11.27 45.41 13.33
N LYS A 42 10.30 46.26 12.92
CA LYS A 42 8.87 46.11 13.25
C LYS A 42 8.35 44.75 12.85
N PRO A 43 7.41 44.14 13.59
CA PRO A 43 6.88 42.85 13.25
C PRO A 43 6.18 42.91 11.90
N ALA A 44 6.69 42.17 10.93
CA ALA A 44 6.01 41.90 9.69
C ALA A 44 4.68 41.15 10.02
N ARG A 45 3.58 41.71 9.53
CA ARG A 45 2.27 41.07 9.58
C ARG A 45 2.41 39.67 8.93
N PHE A 46 2.23 38.65 9.74
CA PHE A 46 2.02 37.30 9.23
C PHE A 46 0.81 37.35 8.31
N THR A 47 1.05 37.22 7.04
CA THR A 47 0.03 37.02 6.02
C THR A 47 -0.66 35.70 6.37
N CYS A 48 -1.95 35.79 6.62
CA CYS A 48 -2.85 34.66 6.82
C CYS A 48 -2.55 33.56 5.81
N VAL A 49 -2.11 32.39 6.30
CA VAL A 49 -2.09 31.15 5.54
C VAL A 49 -3.53 30.95 5.12
N MET A 50 -3.79 30.96 3.81
CA MET A 50 -5.10 30.62 3.28
C MET A 50 -5.43 29.21 3.83
N GLU A 51 -6.34 29.17 4.80
CA GLU A 51 -7.06 27.98 5.12
C GLU A 51 -7.73 27.52 3.82
N THR A 52 -7.21 26.48 3.22
CA THR A 52 -7.85 25.81 2.09
C THR A 52 -9.12 25.20 2.66
N LYS A 53 -10.21 25.96 2.58
CA LYS A 53 -11.54 25.52 3.02
C LYS A 53 -11.85 24.22 2.29
N MET A 54 -11.81 23.11 3.00
CA MET A 54 -12.20 21.81 2.48
C MET A 54 -13.61 21.95 1.89
N PRO A 55 -13.88 21.35 0.74
CA PRO A 55 -15.23 21.39 0.17
C PRO A 55 -16.21 20.86 1.18
N THR A 56 -17.26 21.60 1.43
CA THR A 56 -18.31 21.31 2.43
C THR A 56 -19.16 20.09 2.06
N GLU A 57 -18.91 19.49 0.91
CA GLU A 57 -19.67 18.38 0.32
C GLU A 57 -18.76 17.19 0.11
N LEU A 58 -19.18 16.01 0.59
CA LEU A 58 -18.44 14.76 0.38
C LEU A 58 -18.55 14.32 -1.09
N PRO A 59 -17.52 13.61 -1.61
CA PRO A 59 -17.60 13.04 -2.95
C PRO A 59 -18.84 12.17 -3.15
N PRO A 60 -19.43 12.14 -4.36
CA PRO A 60 -20.63 11.37 -4.61
C PRO A 60 -20.39 9.86 -4.39
N LEU A 61 -21.34 9.21 -3.73
CA LEU A 61 -21.32 7.77 -3.53
C LEU A 61 -21.85 7.08 -4.80
N LYS A 62 -21.02 6.32 -5.49
CA LYS A 62 -21.38 5.58 -6.70
C LYS A 62 -21.10 4.09 -6.57
N ARG A 63 -21.92 3.27 -7.25
CA ARG A 63 -21.63 1.84 -7.38
C ARG A 63 -20.55 1.62 -8.42
N ILE A 64 -19.40 1.12 -7.97
CA ILE A 64 -18.26 0.78 -8.81
C ILE A 64 -18.31 -0.73 -9.07
N ARG A 65 -18.37 -1.09 -10.37
CA ARG A 65 -18.39 -2.49 -10.83
C ARG A 65 -17.22 -2.73 -11.78
N TRP A 66 -16.10 -3.15 -11.22
CA TRP A 66 -14.95 -3.55 -12.03
C TRP A 66 -14.74 -5.05 -11.88
N SER A 67 -14.93 -5.77 -12.97
CA SER A 67 -14.74 -7.22 -13.03
C SER A 67 -13.29 -7.63 -12.82
N GLN A 68 -12.37 -6.72 -13.03
CA GLN A 68 -10.94 -6.92 -12.80
C GLN A 68 -10.32 -5.67 -12.20
N ILE A 69 -9.57 -5.87 -11.13
CA ILE A 69 -8.68 -4.89 -10.52
C ILE A 69 -7.35 -5.57 -10.24
N TYR A 70 -6.28 -4.80 -10.24
CA TYR A 70 -4.93 -5.32 -10.17
C TYR A 70 -4.14 -4.66 -9.04
N ARG A 71 -3.52 -5.49 -8.21
CA ARG A 71 -2.62 -5.09 -7.14
C ARG A 71 -1.27 -5.74 -7.35
N ILE A 72 -0.21 -4.94 -7.39
CA ILE A 72 1.16 -5.44 -7.53
C ILE A 72 1.89 -5.22 -6.20
N VAL A 73 2.58 -6.26 -5.75
CA VAL A 73 3.37 -6.24 -4.52
C VAL A 73 4.74 -6.87 -4.76
N PRO A 74 5.80 -6.41 -4.08
CA PRO A 74 7.10 -7.08 -4.14
C PRO A 74 6.99 -8.41 -3.40
N SER A 75 7.33 -9.50 -4.06
CA SER A 75 7.26 -10.81 -3.47
C SER A 75 8.09 -11.81 -4.26
N ARG A 76 9.26 -12.12 -3.75
CA ARG A 76 10.12 -13.16 -4.32
C ARG A 76 9.55 -14.56 -4.11
N PHE A 77 8.91 -14.80 -2.96
CA PHE A 77 8.38 -16.11 -2.61
C PHE A 77 6.86 -16.11 -2.62
N PRO A 78 6.21 -17.25 -2.88
CA PRO A 78 4.78 -17.38 -2.70
C PRO A 78 4.38 -16.95 -1.28
N PRO A 79 3.29 -16.18 -1.12
CA PRO A 79 2.81 -15.83 0.20
C PRO A 79 2.43 -17.11 0.94
N VAL A 80 2.73 -17.14 2.24
CA VAL A 80 2.14 -18.17 3.11
C VAL A 80 0.66 -17.82 3.23
N GLY A 81 -0.22 -18.71 2.82
CA GLY A 81 -1.67 -18.52 2.84
C GLY A 81 -2.22 -18.57 4.26
N VAL A 82 -1.86 -17.60 5.09
CA VAL A 82 -2.19 -17.58 6.52
C VAL A 82 -3.70 -17.52 6.74
N PHE A 83 -4.40 -16.72 5.95
CA PHE A 83 -5.85 -16.59 6.00
C PHE A 83 -6.57 -17.56 5.09
N ASP A 84 -5.88 -18.11 4.10
CA ASP A 84 -6.46 -18.95 3.04
C ASP A 84 -6.93 -20.32 3.54
N ARG A 85 -6.35 -20.79 4.64
CA ARG A 85 -6.64 -22.11 5.22
C ARG A 85 -7.80 -22.12 6.21
N ILE A 86 -8.28 -20.96 6.60
CA ILE A 86 -9.33 -20.81 7.60
C ILE A 86 -10.67 -20.69 6.90
N ALA A 87 -11.57 -21.62 7.14
CA ALA A 87 -12.86 -21.67 6.46
C ALA A 87 -13.84 -20.59 6.96
N ASN A 88 -13.79 -20.24 8.24
CA ASN A 88 -14.70 -19.27 8.86
C ASN A 88 -13.94 -18.10 9.46
N PRO A 89 -14.21 -16.85 9.04
CA PRO A 89 -13.57 -15.67 9.60
C PRO A 89 -13.76 -15.49 11.12
N ALA A 90 -14.82 -16.04 11.70
CA ALA A 90 -15.07 -15.97 13.12
C ALA A 90 -14.01 -16.74 13.95
N ASP A 91 -13.38 -17.75 13.36
CA ASP A 91 -12.38 -18.60 14.03
C ASP A 91 -10.97 -17.98 13.99
N LEU A 92 -10.77 -16.90 13.26
CA LEU A 92 -9.45 -16.28 13.08
C LEU A 92 -8.77 -15.93 14.41
N ASP A 93 -9.50 -15.34 15.36
CA ASP A 93 -8.92 -14.97 16.66
C ASP A 93 -8.43 -16.22 17.42
N ALA A 94 -9.20 -17.31 17.41
CA ALA A 94 -8.86 -18.56 18.13
C ALA A 94 -7.67 -19.26 17.45
N VAL A 95 -7.69 -19.39 16.13
CA VAL A 95 -6.62 -20.04 15.37
C VAL A 95 -5.31 -19.29 15.54
N PHE A 96 -5.32 -17.96 15.39
CA PHE A 96 -4.10 -17.16 15.59
C PHE A 96 -3.62 -17.13 17.04
N ALA A 97 -4.51 -17.20 18.02
CA ALA A 97 -4.11 -17.33 19.42
C ALA A 97 -3.34 -18.63 19.68
N ILE A 98 -3.81 -19.75 19.13
CA ILE A 98 -3.18 -21.07 19.27
C ILE A 98 -1.85 -21.11 18.49
N GLU A 99 -1.86 -20.71 17.23
CA GLU A 99 -0.67 -20.77 16.39
C GLU A 99 0.43 -19.79 16.85
N ALA A 100 0.06 -18.67 17.43
CA ALA A 100 1.00 -17.71 17.99
C ALA A 100 1.81 -18.27 19.18
N LEU A 101 1.33 -19.32 19.83
CA LEU A 101 2.06 -19.99 20.91
C LEU A 101 3.23 -20.82 20.38
N THR A 102 3.09 -21.38 19.18
CA THR A 102 4.03 -22.38 18.63
C THR A 102 4.84 -21.84 17.45
N ASN A 103 4.38 -20.82 16.76
CA ASN A 103 5.00 -20.29 15.54
C ASN A 103 5.04 -18.76 15.49
N PRO A 104 6.11 -18.13 16.00
CA PRO A 104 6.29 -16.67 15.97
C PRO A 104 6.23 -16.09 14.54
N ARG A 105 6.68 -16.84 13.53
CA ARG A 105 6.67 -16.41 12.13
C ARG A 105 5.26 -16.21 11.60
N LEU A 106 4.33 -17.09 11.94
CA LEU A 106 2.92 -16.93 11.55
C LEU A 106 2.29 -15.68 12.17
N ARG A 107 2.72 -15.28 13.36
CA ARG A 107 2.28 -14.03 13.98
C ARG A 107 2.77 -12.82 13.17
N GLU A 108 4.01 -12.84 12.71
CA GLU A 108 4.55 -11.76 11.86
C GLU A 108 3.84 -11.72 10.50
N GLU A 109 3.58 -12.87 9.90
CA GLU A 109 2.90 -13.00 8.62
C GLU A 109 1.40 -12.63 8.68
N ALA A 110 0.72 -12.89 9.82
CA ALA A 110 -0.66 -12.49 10.05
C ALA A 110 -0.82 -11.01 10.35
N GLY A 111 0.23 -10.37 10.89
CA GLY A 111 0.19 -8.98 11.32
C GLY A 111 -0.78 -8.74 12.47
N ALA A 112 -1.27 -7.50 12.58
CA ALA A 112 -2.16 -7.10 13.66
C ALA A 112 -3.64 -7.28 13.30
N LEU A 113 -4.15 -8.51 13.38
CA LEU A 113 -5.55 -8.85 13.04
C LEU A 113 -6.59 -7.98 13.77
N LYS A 114 -6.29 -7.53 15.00
CA LYS A 114 -7.16 -6.64 15.79
C LYS A 114 -7.47 -5.29 15.13
N LEU A 115 -6.68 -4.88 14.14
CA LEU A 115 -6.91 -3.66 13.37
C LEU A 115 -8.08 -3.79 12.39
N VAL A 116 -8.51 -5.01 12.08
CA VAL A 116 -9.63 -5.28 11.20
C VAL A 116 -10.86 -5.62 12.04
N PRO A 117 -11.94 -4.82 11.94
CA PRO A 117 -13.21 -5.14 12.60
C PRO A 117 -13.69 -6.54 12.22
N LYS A 118 -14.27 -7.27 13.18
CA LYS A 118 -14.63 -8.68 12.99
C LYS A 118 -15.60 -8.91 11.83
N GLU A 119 -16.54 -7.99 11.66
CA GLU A 119 -17.56 -8.00 10.61
C GLU A 119 -17.01 -7.83 9.20
N HIS A 120 -15.82 -7.28 9.06
CA HIS A 120 -15.16 -7.03 7.76
C HIS A 120 -14.04 -8.04 7.44
N ARG A 121 -13.78 -9.01 8.33
CA ARG A 121 -12.74 -10.01 8.12
C ARG A 121 -13.15 -11.03 7.08
N ILE A 122 -12.21 -11.38 6.21
CA ILE A 122 -12.39 -12.43 5.23
C ILE A 122 -11.37 -13.56 5.45
N SER A 123 -11.72 -14.75 5.04
CA SER A 123 -10.84 -15.92 5.03
C SER A 123 -11.13 -16.81 3.82
N GLY A 124 -10.37 -17.88 3.66
CA GLY A 124 -10.46 -18.77 2.52
C GLY A 124 -9.51 -18.39 1.37
N PRO A 125 -9.48 -19.17 0.29
CA PRO A 125 -8.52 -19.02 -0.80
C PRO A 125 -8.47 -17.59 -1.37
N GLY A 126 -7.27 -17.01 -1.43
CA GLY A 126 -7.05 -15.67 -1.96
C GLY A 126 -7.34 -14.52 -1.00
N SER A 127 -7.69 -14.79 0.26
CA SER A 127 -7.93 -13.76 1.27
C SER A 127 -6.64 -13.14 1.81
N THR A 128 -5.54 -13.89 1.84
CA THR A 128 -4.26 -13.42 2.41
C THR A 128 -3.75 -12.12 1.80
N PRO A 129 -3.67 -11.93 0.46
CA PRO A 129 -3.22 -10.67 -0.12
C PRO A 129 -4.13 -9.47 0.16
N VAL A 130 -5.42 -9.74 0.44
CA VAL A 130 -6.38 -8.70 0.82
C VAL A 130 -6.18 -8.35 2.29
N MET A 131 -6.26 -9.32 3.19
CA MET A 131 -6.12 -9.13 4.63
C MET A 131 -4.79 -8.48 5.01
N ALA A 132 -3.69 -8.85 4.35
CA ALA A 132 -2.37 -8.29 4.58
C ALA A 132 -2.33 -6.76 4.45
N ALA A 133 -3.13 -6.17 3.56
CA ALA A 133 -3.22 -4.72 3.40
C ALA A 133 -3.77 -4.00 4.64
N PHE A 134 -4.47 -4.71 5.52
CA PHE A 134 -5.11 -4.16 6.70
C PHE A 134 -4.44 -4.57 8.00
N THR A 135 -3.67 -5.65 7.98
CA THR A 135 -2.98 -6.18 9.18
C THR A 135 -1.51 -5.76 9.27
N HIS A 136 -0.92 -5.28 8.15
CA HIS A 136 0.44 -4.77 8.09
C HIS A 136 0.40 -3.29 7.69
N LEU A 137 0.39 -2.42 8.69
CA LEU A 137 0.28 -0.99 8.45
C LEU A 137 1.64 -0.39 8.10
N ASN A 138 1.62 0.58 7.17
CA ASN A 138 2.74 1.49 7.01
C ASN A 138 2.62 2.64 8.01
N PRO A 139 3.53 2.79 8.96
CA PRO A 139 3.45 3.87 9.95
C PRO A 139 3.58 5.28 9.35
N GLU A 140 4.19 5.40 8.17
CA GLU A 140 4.28 6.68 7.45
C GLU A 140 2.99 7.05 6.70
N GLY A 141 2.02 6.13 6.68
CA GLY A 141 0.75 6.32 5.98
C GLY A 141 0.85 6.11 4.48
N SER A 142 -0.18 6.59 3.79
CA SER A 142 -0.33 6.49 2.33
C SER A 142 -1.31 7.56 1.86
N ARG A 143 -1.66 7.61 0.57
CA ARG A 143 -2.58 8.63 0.04
C ARG A 143 -3.89 8.76 0.82
N PHE A 144 -4.47 7.66 1.27
CA PHE A 144 -5.75 7.64 1.99
C PHE A 144 -5.65 6.96 3.37
N SER A 145 -4.47 7.03 4.01
CA SER A 145 -4.26 6.56 5.38
C SER A 145 -3.16 7.37 6.05
N ASP A 146 -3.36 7.67 7.33
CA ASP A 146 -2.34 8.28 8.17
C ASP A 146 -1.42 7.26 8.88
N GLY A 147 -1.52 5.98 8.53
CA GLY A 147 -0.78 4.89 9.14
C GLY A 147 -1.50 4.22 10.31
N SER A 148 -2.63 4.74 10.77
CA SER A 148 -3.42 4.13 11.86
C SER A 148 -4.43 3.09 11.38
N TRP A 149 -4.71 3.02 10.08
CA TRP A 149 -5.55 2.00 9.45
C TRP A 149 -4.96 1.52 8.11
N GLY A 150 -5.30 0.28 7.72
CA GLY A 150 -4.93 -0.29 6.44
C GLY A 150 -5.85 0.15 5.30
N VAL A 151 -5.30 0.14 4.08
CA VAL A 151 -6.05 0.40 2.86
C VAL A 151 -5.59 -0.56 1.78
N PHE A 152 -6.55 -1.21 1.11
CA PHE A 152 -6.23 -2.03 -0.05
C PHE A 152 -6.29 -1.19 -1.32
N TYR A 153 -5.13 -0.94 -1.91
CA TYR A 153 -5.00 -0.22 -3.18
C TYR A 153 -4.96 -1.20 -4.35
N ALA A 154 -5.70 -0.88 -5.40
CA ALA A 154 -5.65 -1.59 -6.67
C ALA A 154 -5.95 -0.62 -7.82
N ALA A 155 -5.49 -0.96 -9.03
CA ALA A 155 -5.79 -0.22 -10.25
C ALA A 155 -6.77 -0.99 -11.12
N HIS A 156 -7.52 -0.27 -11.97
CA HIS A 156 -8.49 -0.86 -12.90
C HIS A 156 -7.82 -1.70 -14.00
N ASN A 157 -6.56 -1.40 -14.33
CA ASN A 157 -5.79 -2.16 -15.31
C ASN A 157 -4.34 -2.37 -14.87
N VAL A 158 -3.65 -3.32 -15.50
CA VAL A 158 -2.27 -3.70 -15.17
C VAL A 158 -1.30 -2.54 -15.40
N ALA A 159 -1.46 -1.79 -16.50
CA ALA A 159 -0.55 -0.68 -16.80
C ALA A 159 -0.58 0.39 -15.70
N THR A 160 -1.76 0.77 -15.22
CA THR A 160 -1.90 1.71 -14.10
C THR A 160 -1.30 1.14 -12.82
N ALA A 161 -1.52 -0.17 -12.54
CA ALA A 161 -0.92 -0.81 -11.37
C ALA A 161 0.62 -0.82 -11.43
N VAL A 162 1.19 -0.98 -12.62
CA VAL A 162 2.64 -0.90 -12.85
C VAL A 162 3.15 0.51 -12.56
N GLU A 163 2.57 1.54 -13.16
CA GLU A 163 3.03 2.93 -12.99
C GLU A 163 2.95 3.39 -11.52
N GLU A 164 1.86 3.06 -10.82
CA GLU A 164 1.74 3.35 -9.38
C GLU A 164 2.83 2.66 -8.56
N THR A 165 3.12 1.39 -8.84
CA THR A 165 4.13 0.64 -8.08
C THR A 165 5.56 0.98 -8.50
N VAL A 166 5.82 1.30 -9.76
CA VAL A 166 7.12 1.82 -10.24
C VAL A 166 7.48 3.07 -9.46
N TYR A 167 6.59 4.06 -9.41
CA TYR A 167 6.84 5.29 -8.67
C TYR A 167 7.25 5.02 -7.22
N HIS A 168 6.49 4.18 -6.50
CA HIS A 168 6.79 3.89 -5.11
C HIS A 168 8.09 3.10 -4.92
N ARG A 169 8.41 2.17 -5.84
CA ARG A 169 9.69 1.43 -5.77
C ARG A 169 10.89 2.32 -6.05
N GLU A 170 10.79 3.22 -7.01
CA GLU A 170 11.84 4.21 -7.30
C GLU A 170 12.13 5.10 -6.09
N GLN A 171 11.08 5.63 -5.45
CA GLN A 171 11.25 6.44 -4.23
C GLN A 171 11.98 5.65 -3.12
N PHE A 172 11.59 4.39 -2.91
CA PHE A 172 12.22 3.54 -1.91
C PHE A 172 13.68 3.25 -2.22
N LEU A 173 13.99 2.81 -3.44
CA LEU A 173 15.34 2.44 -3.85
C LEU A 173 16.28 3.65 -3.87
N ALA A 174 15.78 4.81 -4.29
CA ALA A 174 16.53 6.06 -4.23
C ALA A 174 16.82 6.50 -2.79
N ALA A 175 15.83 6.37 -1.88
CA ALA A 175 16.00 6.74 -0.46
C ALA A 175 16.99 5.80 0.27
N THR A 176 17.07 4.52 -0.13
CA THR A 176 18.00 3.54 0.43
C THR A 176 19.34 3.46 -0.32
N ALA A 177 19.51 4.27 -1.38
CA ALA A 177 20.70 4.28 -2.24
C ALA A 177 21.07 2.88 -2.75
N GLU A 178 20.06 2.10 -3.16
CA GLU A 178 20.27 0.74 -3.66
C GLU A 178 21.04 0.75 -4.99
N PRO A 179 22.04 -0.14 -5.15
CA PRO A 179 22.69 -0.35 -6.44
C PRO A 179 21.72 -0.96 -7.45
N ALA A 180 22.11 -0.98 -8.74
CA ALA A 180 21.31 -1.64 -9.78
C ALA A 180 20.96 -3.08 -9.39
N CYS A 181 19.66 -3.40 -9.45
CA CYS A 181 19.14 -4.70 -9.01
C CYS A 181 17.82 -5.07 -9.73
N GLU A 182 17.43 -6.32 -9.58
CA GLU A 182 16.11 -6.80 -10.01
C GLU A 182 15.21 -7.03 -8.80
N ILE A 183 13.95 -6.59 -8.92
CA ILE A 183 12.93 -6.77 -7.91
C ILE A 183 11.84 -7.67 -8.47
N GLU A 184 11.62 -8.80 -7.83
CA GLU A 184 10.51 -9.69 -8.17
C GLU A 184 9.20 -9.12 -7.63
N MET A 185 8.23 -8.94 -8.52
CA MET A 185 6.92 -8.39 -8.22
C MET A 185 5.84 -9.41 -8.57
N ARG A 186 4.81 -9.45 -7.75
CA ARG A 186 3.67 -10.34 -7.95
C ARG A 186 2.41 -9.52 -8.19
N CYS A 187 1.75 -9.78 -9.31
CA CYS A 187 0.46 -9.20 -9.63
C CYS A 187 -0.66 -10.11 -9.12
N TYR A 188 -1.60 -9.52 -8.39
CA TYR A 188 -2.85 -10.14 -7.99
C TYR A 188 -3.99 -9.50 -8.76
N ARG A 189 -4.94 -10.33 -9.20
CA ARG A 189 -6.20 -9.91 -9.78
C ARG A 189 -7.34 -10.17 -8.81
N SER A 190 -8.23 -9.22 -8.68
CA SER A 190 -9.46 -9.30 -7.91
C SER A 190 -10.59 -8.58 -8.67
N SER A 191 -11.73 -8.34 -8.03
CA SER A 191 -12.86 -7.58 -8.55
C SER A 191 -13.50 -6.75 -7.44
N VAL A 192 -14.29 -5.75 -7.85
CA VAL A 192 -15.09 -4.95 -6.93
C VAL A 192 -16.50 -4.76 -7.50
N ASP A 193 -17.51 -4.93 -6.66
CA ASP A 193 -18.89 -4.52 -6.90
C ASP A 193 -19.43 -3.90 -5.61
N ASN A 194 -19.10 -2.65 -5.36
CA ASN A 194 -19.44 -1.98 -4.11
C ASN A 194 -19.77 -0.49 -4.33
N LYS A 195 -20.40 0.14 -3.34
CA LYS A 195 -20.60 1.58 -3.29
C LYS A 195 -19.35 2.24 -2.72
N LEU A 196 -18.69 3.06 -3.54
CA LEU A 196 -17.47 3.80 -3.18
C LEU A 196 -17.69 5.29 -3.45
N HIS A 197 -17.00 6.15 -2.72
CA HIS A 197 -16.97 7.57 -3.05
C HIS A 197 -16.12 7.79 -4.31
N ASP A 198 -16.70 8.51 -5.28
CA ASP A 198 -16.09 8.70 -6.60
C ASP A 198 -15.39 10.07 -6.67
N LEU A 199 -14.06 10.06 -6.69
CA LEU A 199 -13.24 11.27 -6.82
C LEU A 199 -12.76 11.50 -8.26
N ARG A 200 -13.09 10.61 -9.18
CA ARG A 200 -12.62 10.69 -10.58
C ARG A 200 -13.18 11.94 -11.28
N GLY A 201 -12.30 12.56 -12.06
CA GLY A 201 -12.63 13.79 -12.79
C GLY A 201 -12.79 15.03 -11.91
N GLY A 202 -12.34 14.97 -10.65
CA GLY A 202 -12.45 16.08 -9.71
C GLY A 202 -11.48 15.97 -8.54
N TRP A 203 -11.71 16.78 -7.50
CA TRP A 203 -10.99 16.72 -6.21
C TRP A 203 -9.47 16.91 -6.32
N PRO A 204 -8.96 17.99 -6.97
CA PRO A 204 -7.54 18.15 -7.26
C PRO A 204 -6.67 18.14 -6.01
N ALA A 205 -7.15 18.62 -4.86
CA ALA A 205 -6.39 18.57 -3.61
C ALA A 205 -6.15 17.14 -3.11
N ALA A 206 -7.07 16.20 -3.36
CA ALA A 206 -6.90 14.79 -3.01
C ALA A 206 -6.00 14.03 -4.03
N HIS A 207 -5.82 14.61 -5.22
CA HIS A 207 -4.96 14.09 -6.28
C HIS A 207 -3.59 14.77 -6.34
N ASP A 208 -3.20 15.57 -5.33
CA ASP A 208 -1.87 16.18 -5.29
C ASP A 208 -0.79 15.08 -5.36
N PRO A 209 0.13 15.13 -6.36
CA PRO A 209 1.18 14.13 -6.52
C PRO A 209 2.25 14.19 -5.43
N ASN A 210 2.40 15.33 -4.74
CA ASN A 210 3.48 15.60 -3.81
C ASN A 210 3.02 15.70 -2.35
N SER A 211 1.70 15.71 -2.08
CA SER A 211 1.17 15.84 -0.74
C SER A 211 -0.04 14.93 -0.52
N TYR A 212 -0.07 14.26 0.62
CA TYR A 212 -1.20 13.44 1.05
C TYR A 212 -2.07 14.09 2.13
N VAL A 213 -1.77 15.33 2.51
CA VAL A 213 -2.49 16.01 3.61
C VAL A 213 -3.99 16.09 3.35
N ALA A 214 -4.39 16.58 2.18
CA ALA A 214 -5.81 16.73 1.83
C ALA A 214 -6.51 15.38 1.62
N SER A 215 -5.85 14.42 0.97
CA SER A 215 -6.41 13.08 0.71
C SER A 215 -6.57 12.27 1.99
N VAL A 216 -5.63 12.36 2.94
CA VAL A 216 -5.72 11.72 4.26
C VAL A 216 -6.84 12.35 5.09
N ALA A 217 -6.98 13.69 5.10
CA ALA A 217 -8.05 14.37 5.80
C ALA A 217 -9.43 13.92 5.27
N LEU A 218 -9.60 13.92 3.94
CA LEU A 218 -10.82 13.43 3.30
C LEU A 218 -11.09 11.95 3.63
N ALA A 219 -10.09 11.08 3.57
CA ALA A 219 -10.24 9.67 3.89
C ALA A 219 -10.69 9.44 5.34
N ARG A 220 -10.20 10.26 6.28
CA ARG A 220 -10.62 10.21 7.69
C ARG A 220 -12.11 10.57 7.84
N GLU A 221 -12.57 11.63 7.15
CA GLU A 221 -14.00 12.02 7.14
C GLU A 221 -14.86 10.91 6.52
N LEU A 222 -14.47 10.37 5.37
CA LEU A 222 -15.20 9.31 4.69
C LEU A 222 -15.29 8.04 5.56
N ARG A 223 -14.20 7.64 6.22
CA ARG A 223 -14.22 6.49 7.13
C ARG A 223 -15.12 6.73 8.34
N ALA A 224 -15.09 7.92 8.92
CA ALA A 224 -15.98 8.29 10.02
C ALA A 224 -17.47 8.27 9.59
N ALA A 225 -17.75 8.55 8.31
CA ALA A 225 -19.08 8.44 7.70
C ALA A 225 -19.46 7.00 7.27
N GLY A 226 -18.62 5.99 7.57
CA GLY A 226 -18.89 4.59 7.22
C GLY A 226 -18.67 4.23 5.75
N SER A 227 -17.80 4.96 5.05
CA SER A 227 -17.47 4.68 3.65
C SER A 227 -16.73 3.36 3.48
N ASN A 228 -17.07 2.60 2.44
CA ASN A 228 -16.35 1.39 2.04
C ASN A 228 -15.03 1.70 1.34
N GLY A 229 -14.85 2.90 0.80
CA GLY A 229 -13.63 3.28 0.08
C GLY A 229 -13.85 4.32 -0.99
N ILE A 230 -12.87 4.47 -1.84
CA ILE A 230 -12.72 5.55 -2.81
C ILE A 230 -12.36 4.96 -4.18
N ALA A 231 -13.01 5.45 -5.25
CA ALA A 231 -12.52 5.34 -6.62
C ALA A 231 -11.91 6.68 -7.04
N TYR A 232 -10.72 6.68 -7.62
CA TYR A 232 -9.98 7.91 -7.90
C TYR A 232 -9.11 7.77 -9.16
N ASP A 233 -8.68 8.92 -9.72
CA ASP A 233 -7.78 8.95 -10.85
C ASP A 233 -6.34 8.70 -10.39
N SER A 234 -5.59 7.88 -11.14
CA SER A 234 -4.16 7.74 -10.91
C SER A 234 -3.44 9.07 -11.14
N VAL A 235 -2.55 9.43 -10.23
CA VAL A 235 -1.68 10.60 -10.39
C VAL A 235 -0.34 10.26 -11.05
N ARG A 236 -0.12 8.96 -11.34
CA ARG A 236 1.12 8.44 -11.93
C ARG A 236 0.92 7.95 -13.36
N HIS A 237 -0.30 7.58 -13.73
CA HIS A 237 -0.66 7.11 -15.05
C HIS A 237 -1.84 7.92 -15.61
N SER A 238 -1.60 8.64 -16.70
CA SER A 238 -2.65 9.44 -17.36
C SER A 238 -3.85 8.56 -17.74
N HIS A 239 -5.05 9.02 -17.40
CA HIS A 239 -6.32 8.29 -17.62
C HIS A 239 -6.40 6.92 -16.87
N GLY A 240 -5.49 6.64 -15.96
CA GLY A 240 -5.55 5.48 -15.10
C GLY A 240 -6.56 5.68 -13.97
N GLU A 241 -7.30 4.62 -13.63
CA GLU A 241 -8.24 4.62 -12.52
C GLU A 241 -7.79 3.65 -11.44
N CYS A 242 -7.97 4.06 -10.20
CA CYS A 242 -7.56 3.31 -9.01
C CYS A 242 -8.71 3.23 -8.01
N LEU A 243 -8.62 2.26 -7.09
CA LEU A 243 -9.47 2.20 -5.91
C LEU A 243 -8.61 2.10 -4.64
N ALA A 244 -9.18 2.60 -3.55
CA ALA A 244 -8.72 2.46 -2.19
C ALA A 244 -9.86 1.88 -1.35
N ALA A 245 -9.82 0.58 -1.04
CA ALA A 245 -10.82 -0.05 -0.18
C ALA A 245 -10.43 0.13 1.29
N PHE A 246 -11.38 0.47 2.14
CA PHE A 246 -11.18 0.71 3.55
C PHE A 246 -11.39 -0.52 4.43
N TYR A 247 -11.98 -1.58 3.87
CA TYR A 247 -12.23 -2.85 4.54
C TYR A 247 -11.97 -4.03 3.59
N PRO A 248 -11.56 -5.19 4.13
CA PRO A 248 -11.23 -6.38 3.32
C PRO A 248 -12.39 -6.90 2.45
N ASP A 249 -13.61 -6.90 2.97
CA ASP A 249 -14.82 -7.42 2.32
C ASP A 249 -15.37 -6.52 1.19
N VAL A 250 -14.73 -5.40 0.94
CA VAL A 250 -15.08 -4.49 -0.18
C VAL A 250 -14.69 -5.07 -1.52
N VAL A 251 -13.65 -5.89 -1.56
CA VAL A 251 -13.11 -6.52 -2.77
C VAL A 251 -13.22 -8.04 -2.69
N ALA A 252 -13.28 -8.69 -3.82
CA ALA A 252 -13.25 -10.16 -3.87
C ALA A 252 -11.85 -10.71 -3.47
N PRO A 253 -11.75 -11.97 -3.02
CA PRO A 253 -10.48 -12.62 -2.83
C PRO A 253 -9.60 -12.56 -4.07
N CYS A 254 -8.29 -12.46 -3.87
CA CYS A 254 -7.32 -12.31 -4.93
C CYS A 254 -6.96 -13.66 -5.59
N VAL A 255 -6.73 -13.59 -6.90
CA VAL A 255 -6.10 -14.68 -7.65
C VAL A 255 -4.76 -14.17 -8.16
N GLN A 256 -3.71 -14.98 -8.04
CA GLN A 256 -2.42 -14.61 -8.61
C GLN A 256 -2.53 -14.52 -10.14
N ALA A 257 -2.03 -13.42 -10.69
CA ALA A 257 -1.95 -13.16 -12.12
C ALA A 257 -0.48 -13.25 -12.58
N GLN A 258 0.08 -12.16 -13.12
CA GLN A 258 1.43 -12.16 -13.65
C GLN A 258 2.50 -12.16 -12.55
N HIS A 259 3.67 -12.70 -12.89
CA HIS A 259 4.93 -12.41 -12.24
C HIS A 259 5.66 -11.35 -13.05
N LEU A 260 6.19 -10.33 -12.38
CA LEU A 260 6.91 -9.24 -13.01
C LEU A 260 8.31 -9.13 -12.41
N ILE A 261 9.26 -8.64 -13.20
CA ILE A 261 10.59 -8.25 -12.72
C ILE A 261 10.77 -6.78 -13.05
N TYR A 262 11.03 -5.98 -12.02
CA TYR A 262 11.39 -4.57 -12.16
C TYR A 262 12.90 -4.44 -12.13
N ARG A 263 13.48 -3.88 -13.19
CA ARG A 263 14.92 -3.64 -13.32
C ARG A 263 15.25 -2.22 -12.92
N TRP A 264 15.84 -2.09 -11.76
CA TRP A 264 16.39 -0.86 -11.24
C TRP A 264 17.83 -0.66 -11.75
N ASP A 265 18.11 0.48 -12.41
CA ASP A 265 19.43 0.78 -12.96
C ASP A 265 20.37 1.56 -12.02
N GLY A 266 19.91 1.84 -10.80
CA GLY A 266 20.56 2.72 -9.82
C GLY A 266 19.95 4.10 -9.70
N THR A 267 19.04 4.47 -10.65
CA THR A 267 18.39 5.78 -10.69
C THR A 267 16.88 5.70 -10.96
N ARG A 268 16.45 4.71 -11.74
CA ARG A 268 15.04 4.48 -12.11
C ARG A 268 14.78 3.01 -12.42
N ILE A 269 13.52 2.63 -12.48
CA ILE A 269 13.11 1.34 -13.03
C ILE A 269 13.08 1.45 -14.55
N ALA A 270 14.15 0.99 -15.17
CA ALA A 270 14.37 1.12 -16.61
C ALA A 270 13.51 0.15 -17.44
N GLN A 271 13.13 -1.00 -16.86
CA GLN A 271 12.36 -2.03 -17.53
C GLN A 271 11.42 -2.75 -16.55
N VAL A 272 10.24 -3.10 -17.06
CA VAL A 272 9.31 -4.02 -16.42
C VAL A 272 9.12 -5.23 -17.33
N LEU A 273 9.44 -6.40 -16.85
CA LEU A 273 9.38 -7.65 -17.59
C LEU A 273 8.26 -8.52 -17.02
N GLU A 274 7.49 -9.15 -17.88
CA GLU A 274 6.57 -10.23 -17.50
C GLU A 274 7.29 -11.58 -17.61
N VAL A 275 7.23 -12.37 -16.52
CA VAL A 275 7.84 -13.69 -16.44
C VAL A 275 6.78 -14.75 -16.69
N SER A 276 6.98 -15.55 -17.72
CA SER A 276 6.14 -16.70 -18.04
C SER A 276 6.85 -18.01 -17.71
N GLU A 277 6.11 -18.96 -17.14
CA GLU A 277 6.63 -20.30 -16.86
C GLU A 277 6.60 -21.15 -18.13
N LEU A 278 7.76 -21.67 -18.54
CA LEU A 278 7.85 -22.68 -19.58
C LEU A 278 7.49 -24.06 -18.99
N LYS A 279 6.36 -24.60 -19.40
CA LYS A 279 6.00 -25.99 -19.05
C LYS A 279 7.00 -26.95 -19.70
N ARG A 280 7.80 -27.62 -18.89
CA ARG A 280 8.61 -28.76 -19.37
C ARG A 280 7.67 -29.88 -19.86
N PRO A 281 7.85 -30.43 -21.06
CA PRO A 281 7.17 -31.65 -21.45
C PRO A 281 7.54 -32.74 -20.43
N ARG A 282 6.54 -33.42 -19.87
CA ARG A 282 6.78 -34.62 -19.06
C ARG A 282 7.46 -35.63 -19.98
N SER A 283 8.69 -36.04 -19.65
CA SER A 283 9.25 -37.23 -20.24
C SER A 283 8.48 -38.41 -19.66
N ASP A 284 7.59 -38.97 -20.44
CA ASP A 284 7.01 -40.27 -20.14
C ASP A 284 8.19 -41.26 -20.09
N LYS A 285 8.61 -41.59 -18.87
CA LYS A 285 9.50 -42.72 -18.67
C LYS A 285 8.61 -43.97 -18.86
N THR A 286 8.76 -44.59 -20.03
CA THR A 286 8.37 -45.99 -20.31
C THR A 286 9.07 -46.91 -19.34
#